data_bd943b03c9a5d7097a35a38a828bdc98
#
_entry.id   bd943b03c9a5d7097a35a38a828bdc98
#
_cell.length_a   1.000
_cell.length_b   1.000
_cell.length_c   1.000
_cell.angle_alpha   90.00
_cell.angle_beta   90.00
_cell.angle_gamma   90.00
#
_symmetry.space_group_name_H-M   'P 1'
#
loop_
_entity.id
_entity.type
_entity.pdbx_description
1 polymer ?
#
loop_
_entity_poly.entity_id
_entity_poly.type
_entity_poly.pdbx_seq_one_letter_code
_entity_poly.pdbx_strand_id
1 'polypeptide(L)'
;MRDVGDGRRVWDEAGGSGELVLLDGFHAVKHALRFGAEVRVVVADDPEAVLALARELAPDVEGDLARLVKAAVLKELLPRVHPTGVAALAVRPGREDGIAGLRRLPRPAPVVVLDNPRNLGNVGAVVRLAAGFGATGVVTRGDLDPWHPNVVRAGAGLHYATTVERLALDELPPGPLYALDPEGEDIRALTLPDDALLAFGSERHGISPELRARADHLVSLPMRPQVSSYNLATSVAMTLFHWGGPAAAP
;
A
#
# COMPACT_ATOMS: atom_id res chain seq x y z
N MET A 1 -30.84 22.59 -5.47
CA MET A 1 -30.24 22.44 -4.12
C MET A 1 -30.05 20.96 -3.93
N ARG A 2 -28.81 20.42 -4.09
CA ARG A 2 -28.55 18.99 -3.93
C ARG A 2 -28.67 18.66 -2.45
N ASP A 3 -29.30 17.51 -2.16
CA ASP A 3 -29.55 17.09 -0.78
C ASP A 3 -28.25 16.65 -0.10
N VAL A 4 -27.59 17.55 0.58
CA VAL A 4 -26.36 17.33 1.36
C VAL A 4 -26.59 16.31 2.49
N GLY A 5 -27.83 16.17 2.95
CA GLY A 5 -28.23 15.21 3.98
C GLY A 5 -28.15 13.75 3.51
N ASP A 6 -28.29 13.48 2.20
CA ASP A 6 -28.20 12.13 1.64
C ASP A 6 -26.78 11.56 1.75
N GLY A 7 -25.76 12.36 1.46
CA GLY A 7 -24.36 11.93 1.56
C GLY A 7 -23.93 11.55 2.98
N ARG A 8 -24.34 12.35 3.98
CA ARG A 8 -24.05 12.04 5.38
C ARG A 8 -24.76 10.76 5.83
N ARG A 9 -26.04 10.61 5.53
CA ARG A 9 -26.82 9.43 5.90
C ARG A 9 -26.18 8.14 5.32
N VAL A 10 -25.84 8.15 4.04
CA VAL A 10 -25.21 6.99 3.37
C VAL A 10 -23.81 6.69 3.95
N TRP A 11 -23.07 7.73 4.34
CA TRP A 11 -21.78 7.58 5.02
C TRP A 11 -21.90 6.89 6.37
N ASP A 12 -22.86 7.37 7.21
CA ASP A 12 -23.08 6.81 8.54
C ASP A 12 -23.62 5.37 8.46
N GLU A 13 -24.53 5.09 7.52
CA GLU A 13 -25.04 3.73 7.25
C GLU A 13 -23.91 2.78 6.78
N ALA A 14 -23.05 3.23 5.89
CA ALA A 14 -21.90 2.44 5.43
C ALA A 14 -20.91 2.16 6.56
N GLY A 15 -20.60 3.15 7.40
CA GLY A 15 -19.64 3.04 8.51
C GLY A 15 -20.00 2.01 9.58
N GLY A 16 -21.26 1.59 9.65
CA GLY A 16 -21.74 0.55 10.58
C GLY A 16 -21.53 -0.88 10.12
N SER A 17 -21.04 -1.12 8.90
CA SER A 17 -20.97 -2.46 8.29
C SER A 17 -19.55 -2.92 7.97
N GLY A 18 -18.94 -3.71 8.85
CA GLY A 18 -17.72 -4.45 8.55
C GLY A 18 -16.41 -3.65 8.65
N GLU A 19 -15.29 -4.25 8.22
CA GLU A 19 -13.98 -3.61 8.17
C GLU A 19 -13.90 -2.68 6.96
N LEU A 20 -14.11 -1.40 7.19
CA LEU A 20 -14.03 -0.37 6.17
C LEU A 20 -12.71 0.39 6.20
N VAL A 21 -12.25 0.75 5.02
CA VAL A 21 -11.05 1.54 4.79
C VAL A 21 -11.44 2.93 4.36
N LEU A 22 -10.94 3.94 5.06
CA LEU A 22 -11.06 5.34 4.64
C LEU A 22 -10.10 5.64 3.48
N LEU A 23 -10.67 6.01 2.34
CA LEU A 23 -9.99 6.53 1.18
C LEU A 23 -10.07 8.06 1.20
N ASP A 24 -8.98 8.73 1.52
CA ASP A 24 -8.95 10.18 1.70
C ASP A 24 -8.23 10.85 0.53
N GLY A 25 -8.99 11.56 -0.28
CA GLY A 25 -8.54 12.28 -1.46
C GLY A 25 -8.69 11.52 -2.78
N PHE A 26 -8.72 12.29 -3.88
CA PHE A 26 -9.01 11.81 -5.23
C PHE A 26 -8.12 10.64 -5.67
N HIS A 27 -6.80 10.71 -5.41
CA HIS A 27 -5.89 9.64 -5.81
C HIS A 27 -6.18 8.31 -5.11
N ALA A 28 -6.57 8.33 -3.83
CA ALA A 28 -6.93 7.13 -3.11
C ALA A 28 -8.23 6.51 -3.66
N VAL A 29 -9.24 7.35 -3.93
CA VAL A 29 -10.52 6.90 -4.49
C VAL A 29 -10.36 6.33 -5.90
N LYS A 30 -9.65 7.05 -6.79
CA LYS A 30 -9.46 6.58 -8.18
C LYS A 30 -8.71 5.26 -8.26
N HIS A 31 -7.64 5.09 -7.44
CA HIS A 31 -6.88 3.83 -7.48
C HIS A 31 -7.69 2.68 -6.89
N ALA A 32 -8.41 2.89 -5.80
CA ALA A 32 -9.28 1.86 -5.25
C ALA A 32 -10.32 1.40 -6.29
N LEU A 33 -11.01 2.32 -6.97
CA LEU A 33 -11.95 2.00 -8.06
C LEU A 33 -11.25 1.25 -9.21
N ARG A 34 -10.10 1.75 -9.67
CA ARG A 34 -9.35 1.17 -10.80
C ARG A 34 -8.91 -0.27 -10.54
N PHE A 35 -8.56 -0.59 -9.30
CA PHE A 35 -8.13 -1.92 -8.89
C PHE A 35 -9.23 -2.77 -8.24
N GLY A 36 -10.50 -2.42 -8.53
CA GLY A 36 -11.64 -3.27 -8.23
C GLY A 36 -12.07 -3.32 -6.77
N ALA A 37 -11.71 -2.29 -5.97
CA ALA A 37 -12.20 -2.19 -4.60
C ALA A 37 -13.73 -2.12 -4.56
N GLU A 38 -14.34 -2.79 -3.60
CA GLU A 38 -15.75 -2.63 -3.28
C GLU A 38 -15.94 -1.31 -2.51
N VAL A 39 -16.16 -0.23 -3.26
CA VAL A 39 -16.40 1.10 -2.70
C VAL A 39 -17.88 1.24 -2.35
N ARG A 40 -18.18 1.43 -1.05
CA ARG A 40 -19.56 1.53 -0.53
C ARG A 40 -20.18 2.89 -0.76
N VAL A 41 -19.39 3.94 -0.59
CA VAL A 41 -19.84 5.33 -0.73
C VAL A 41 -18.67 6.23 -1.08
N VAL A 42 -18.93 7.22 -1.93
CA VAL A 42 -18.04 8.35 -2.16
C VAL A 42 -18.78 9.63 -1.78
N VAL A 43 -18.15 10.50 -1.01
CA VAL A 43 -18.69 11.81 -0.60
C VAL A 43 -17.74 12.92 -1.01
N ALA A 44 -18.31 14.06 -1.41
CA ALA A 44 -17.54 15.22 -1.83
C ALA A 44 -18.22 16.53 -1.43
N ASP A 45 -17.41 17.55 -1.11
CA ASP A 45 -17.90 18.91 -0.91
C ASP A 45 -18.51 19.47 -2.22
N ASP A 46 -17.87 19.15 -3.36
CA ASP A 46 -18.35 19.48 -4.71
C ASP A 46 -18.21 18.26 -5.65
N PRO A 47 -19.28 17.47 -5.85
CA PRO A 47 -19.26 16.33 -6.75
C PRO A 47 -18.92 16.66 -8.21
N GLU A 48 -19.31 17.83 -8.71
CA GLU A 48 -19.01 18.23 -10.10
C GLU A 48 -17.52 18.51 -10.29
N ALA A 49 -16.89 19.18 -9.33
CA ALA A 49 -15.43 19.39 -9.35
C ALA A 49 -14.67 18.06 -9.33
N VAL A 50 -15.13 17.08 -8.52
CA VAL A 50 -14.52 15.75 -8.47
C VAL A 50 -14.70 14.99 -9.79
N LEU A 51 -15.88 15.07 -10.43
CA LEU A 51 -16.10 14.47 -11.74
C LEU A 51 -15.30 15.16 -12.85
N ALA A 52 -15.13 16.48 -12.79
CA ALA A 52 -14.26 17.21 -13.72
C ALA A 52 -12.81 16.72 -13.58
N LEU A 53 -12.32 16.54 -12.35
CA LEU A 53 -10.99 16.00 -12.07
C LEU A 53 -10.85 14.54 -12.57
N ALA A 54 -11.91 13.74 -12.47
CA ALA A 54 -11.90 12.37 -13.00
C ALA A 54 -11.81 12.35 -14.53
N ARG A 55 -12.55 13.20 -15.25
CA ARG A 55 -12.44 13.31 -16.71
C ARG A 55 -11.02 13.63 -17.16
N GLU A 56 -10.33 14.48 -16.42
CA GLU A 56 -8.98 14.91 -16.75
C GLU A 56 -7.92 13.83 -16.40
N LEU A 57 -7.97 13.27 -15.20
CA LEU A 57 -6.87 12.47 -14.65
C LEU A 57 -7.14 10.94 -14.61
N ALA A 58 -8.39 10.52 -14.74
CA ALA A 58 -8.79 9.12 -14.61
C ALA A 58 -10.15 8.85 -15.32
N PRO A 59 -10.22 9.07 -16.65
CA PRO A 59 -11.47 8.89 -17.40
C PRO A 59 -11.99 7.45 -17.34
N ASP A 60 -11.12 6.49 -17.09
CA ASP A 60 -11.44 5.07 -16.94
C ASP A 60 -12.35 4.76 -15.73
N VAL A 61 -12.34 5.58 -14.68
CA VAL A 61 -13.17 5.39 -13.48
C VAL A 61 -14.27 6.47 -13.33
N GLU A 62 -14.40 7.39 -14.26
CA GLU A 62 -15.39 8.47 -14.17
C GLU A 62 -16.82 7.93 -14.02
N GLY A 63 -17.19 6.91 -14.80
CA GLY A 63 -18.53 6.33 -14.77
C GLY A 63 -18.88 5.70 -13.43
N ASP A 64 -17.92 5.00 -12.79
CA ASP A 64 -18.10 4.43 -11.47
C ASP A 64 -18.22 5.52 -10.41
N LEU A 65 -17.35 6.52 -10.49
CA LEU A 65 -17.36 7.66 -9.57
C LEU A 65 -18.68 8.43 -9.66
N ALA A 66 -19.19 8.68 -10.87
CA ALA A 66 -20.43 9.39 -11.09
C ALA A 66 -21.65 8.68 -10.47
N ARG A 67 -21.64 7.34 -10.42
CA ARG A 67 -22.69 6.54 -9.76
C ARG A 67 -22.62 6.61 -8.24
N LEU A 68 -21.42 6.71 -7.68
CA LEU A 68 -21.17 6.57 -6.25
C LEU A 68 -21.13 7.92 -5.51
N VAL A 69 -20.71 9.01 -6.17
CA VAL A 69 -20.46 10.29 -5.50
C VAL A 69 -21.73 10.98 -5.04
N LYS A 70 -21.76 11.39 -3.77
CA LYS A 70 -22.80 12.16 -3.12
C LYS A 70 -22.26 13.46 -2.56
N ALA A 71 -23.07 14.51 -2.55
CA ALA A 71 -22.72 15.76 -1.88
C ALA A 71 -22.75 15.58 -0.36
N ALA A 72 -21.71 16.03 0.33
CA ALA A 72 -21.66 16.06 1.79
C ALA A 72 -20.67 17.14 2.25
N VAL A 73 -20.84 17.64 3.46
CA VAL A 73 -19.89 18.55 4.11
C VAL A 73 -18.81 17.72 4.78
N LEU A 74 -17.66 17.56 4.12
CA LEU A 74 -16.59 16.68 4.58
C LEU A 74 -16.02 17.04 5.95
N LYS A 75 -16.01 18.32 6.30
CA LYS A 75 -15.56 18.79 7.63
C LYS A 75 -16.41 18.28 8.80
N GLU A 76 -17.65 17.85 8.53
CA GLU A 76 -18.52 17.23 9.52
C GLU A 76 -18.30 15.72 9.66
N LEU A 77 -17.70 15.09 8.65
CA LEU A 77 -17.48 13.65 8.58
C LEU A 77 -16.05 13.24 8.94
N LEU A 78 -15.08 14.12 8.67
CA LEU A 78 -13.66 13.82 8.78
C LEU A 78 -12.93 14.85 9.66
N PRO A 79 -12.02 14.40 10.53
CA PRO A 79 -11.21 15.31 11.35
C PRO A 79 -10.28 16.19 10.51
N ARG A 80 -9.96 15.76 9.31
CA ARG A 80 -9.14 16.49 8.34
C ARG A 80 -9.61 16.18 6.92
N VAL A 81 -9.85 17.22 6.14
CA VAL A 81 -10.28 17.10 4.74
C VAL A 81 -9.09 17.23 3.81
N HIS A 82 -8.99 16.32 2.83
CA HIS A 82 -7.99 16.39 1.77
C HIS A 82 -8.29 17.58 0.83
N PRO A 83 -7.28 18.28 0.28
CA PRO A 83 -7.49 19.45 -0.61
C PRO A 83 -8.37 19.17 -1.85
N THR A 84 -8.46 17.92 -2.30
CA THR A 84 -9.31 17.54 -3.44
C THR A 84 -10.79 17.39 -3.08
N GLY A 85 -11.19 17.62 -1.83
CA GLY A 85 -12.59 17.68 -1.40
C GLY A 85 -13.40 16.41 -1.64
N VAL A 86 -12.77 15.21 -1.56
CA VAL A 86 -13.42 13.92 -1.73
C VAL A 86 -12.87 12.87 -0.78
N ALA A 87 -13.76 12.01 -0.30
CA ALA A 87 -13.43 10.83 0.50
C ALA A 87 -14.36 9.67 0.16
N ALA A 88 -13.93 8.44 0.46
CA ALA A 88 -14.77 7.26 0.28
C ALA A 88 -14.54 6.24 1.39
N LEU A 89 -15.51 5.34 1.55
CA LEU A 89 -15.38 4.13 2.35
C LEU A 89 -15.40 2.92 1.41
N ALA A 90 -14.40 2.05 1.54
CA ALA A 90 -14.30 0.83 0.77
C ALA A 90 -14.09 -0.37 1.69
N VAL A 91 -14.51 -1.55 1.25
CA VAL A 91 -14.32 -2.80 1.99
C VAL A 91 -12.84 -3.18 1.97
N ARG A 92 -12.28 -3.53 3.13
CA ARG A 92 -10.94 -4.11 3.22
C ARG A 92 -10.96 -5.50 2.59
N PRO A 93 -10.01 -5.87 1.72
CA PRO A 93 -9.89 -7.22 1.19
C PRO A 93 -9.78 -8.26 2.30
N GLY A 94 -10.36 -9.43 2.06
CA GLY A 94 -10.35 -10.53 3.03
C GLY A 94 -8.93 -11.00 3.35
N ARG A 95 -8.60 -11.09 4.64
CA ARG A 95 -7.26 -11.52 5.11
C ARG A 95 -6.88 -12.92 4.61
N GLU A 96 -7.83 -13.86 4.61
CA GLU A 96 -7.58 -15.24 4.19
C GLU A 96 -7.19 -15.31 2.71
N ASP A 97 -7.89 -14.59 1.84
CA ASP A 97 -7.59 -14.50 0.41
C ASP A 97 -6.24 -13.83 0.17
N GLY A 98 -5.92 -12.77 0.92
CA GLY A 98 -4.64 -12.09 0.89
C GLY A 98 -3.49 -13.04 1.23
N ILE A 99 -3.59 -13.77 2.34
CA ILE A 99 -2.59 -14.76 2.77
C ILE A 99 -2.45 -15.88 1.74
N ALA A 100 -3.56 -16.40 1.22
CA ALA A 100 -3.55 -17.45 0.20
C ALA A 100 -2.83 -16.97 -1.07
N GLY A 101 -3.08 -15.74 -1.50
CA GLY A 101 -2.39 -15.12 -2.63
C GLY A 101 -0.88 -15.01 -2.42
N LEU A 102 -0.44 -14.56 -1.23
CA LEU A 102 0.99 -14.45 -0.89
C LEU A 102 1.69 -15.83 -0.85
N ARG A 103 0.99 -16.89 -0.46
CA ARG A 103 1.53 -18.25 -0.33
C ARG A 103 1.56 -19.05 -1.62
N ARG A 104 0.90 -18.57 -2.66
CA ARG A 104 0.87 -19.26 -3.96
C ARG A 104 2.26 -19.30 -4.60
N LEU A 105 2.66 -20.47 -5.11
CA LEU A 105 3.91 -20.68 -5.84
C LEU A 105 3.66 -21.33 -7.21
N PRO A 106 4.46 -21.02 -8.25
CA PRO A 106 5.46 -19.97 -8.25
C PRO A 106 4.82 -18.58 -8.19
N ARG A 107 5.50 -17.62 -7.55
CA ARG A 107 5.11 -16.21 -7.60
C ARG A 107 5.71 -15.53 -8.81
N PRO A 108 4.99 -14.60 -9.46
CA PRO A 108 5.52 -13.84 -10.58
C PRO A 108 6.41 -12.65 -10.15
N ALA A 109 6.44 -12.35 -8.84
CA ALA A 109 7.14 -11.19 -8.30
C ALA A 109 7.39 -11.36 -6.79
N PRO A 110 8.40 -10.68 -6.22
CA PRO A 110 8.75 -10.80 -4.81
C PRO A 110 7.68 -10.23 -3.88
N VAL A 111 7.78 -10.61 -2.60
CA VAL A 111 7.03 -10.02 -1.50
C VAL A 111 7.97 -9.11 -0.71
N VAL A 112 7.56 -7.87 -0.47
CA VAL A 112 8.27 -6.93 0.40
C VAL A 112 7.87 -7.17 1.84
N VAL A 113 8.84 -7.40 2.73
CA VAL A 113 8.62 -7.62 4.17
C VAL A 113 9.20 -6.44 4.96
N LEU A 114 8.38 -5.74 5.71
CA LEU A 114 8.77 -4.63 6.57
C LEU A 114 8.81 -5.09 8.03
N ASP A 115 10.01 -5.15 8.60
CA ASP A 115 10.22 -5.64 9.96
C ASP A 115 10.13 -4.50 10.97
N ASN A 116 9.06 -4.48 11.77
CA ASN A 116 8.79 -3.45 12.79
C ASN A 116 8.85 -2.00 12.27
N PRO A 117 8.22 -1.67 11.13
CA PRO A 117 8.21 -0.31 10.62
C PRO A 117 7.50 0.61 11.62
N ARG A 118 7.95 1.89 11.71
CA ARG A 118 7.39 2.87 12.64
C ARG A 118 6.75 4.07 11.96
N ASN A 119 7.18 4.38 10.75
CA ASN A 119 6.70 5.55 10.02
C ASN A 119 5.59 5.17 9.04
N LEU A 120 4.36 5.61 9.35
CA LEU A 120 3.18 5.36 8.52
C LEU A 120 3.34 5.86 7.07
N GLY A 121 4.03 7.00 6.88
CA GLY A 121 4.31 7.56 5.56
C GLY A 121 5.25 6.68 4.74
N ASN A 122 6.29 6.12 5.36
CA ASN A 122 7.21 5.19 4.71
C ASN A 122 6.49 3.90 4.30
N VAL A 123 5.65 3.34 5.17
CA VAL A 123 4.87 2.14 4.84
C VAL A 123 3.95 2.39 3.64
N GLY A 124 3.23 3.50 3.63
CA GLY A 124 2.39 3.87 2.49
C GLY A 124 3.20 4.09 1.20
N ALA A 125 4.37 4.74 1.28
CA ALA A 125 5.26 4.89 0.13
C ALA A 125 5.76 3.52 -0.39
N VAL A 126 6.05 2.56 0.51
CA VAL A 126 6.42 1.19 0.13
C VAL A 126 5.27 0.46 -0.57
N VAL A 127 4.03 0.56 -0.07
CA VAL A 127 2.86 -0.01 -0.76
C VAL A 127 2.73 0.57 -2.17
N ARG A 128 2.95 1.88 -2.32
CA ARG A 128 2.91 2.53 -3.63
C ARG A 128 4.01 2.04 -4.57
N LEU A 129 5.22 1.84 -4.06
CA LEU A 129 6.34 1.28 -4.83
C LEU A 129 6.06 -0.17 -5.23
N ALA A 130 5.64 -1.01 -4.29
CA ALA A 130 5.31 -2.40 -4.53
C ALA A 130 4.23 -2.56 -5.62
N ALA A 131 3.16 -1.77 -5.54
CA ALA A 131 2.12 -1.73 -6.58
C ALA A 131 2.68 -1.28 -7.94
N GLY A 132 3.54 -0.26 -7.97
CA GLY A 132 4.15 0.27 -9.19
C GLY A 132 5.12 -0.70 -9.87
N PHE A 133 5.85 -1.51 -9.10
CA PHE A 133 6.73 -2.56 -9.61
C PHE A 133 6.02 -3.90 -9.84
N GLY A 134 4.74 -4.02 -9.48
CA GLY A 134 4.00 -5.28 -9.60
C GLY A 134 4.44 -6.36 -8.61
N ALA A 135 5.01 -5.98 -7.46
CA ALA A 135 5.32 -6.92 -6.39
C ALA A 135 4.07 -7.68 -5.93
N THR A 136 4.20 -8.95 -5.59
CA THR A 136 3.09 -9.80 -5.16
C THR A 136 2.39 -9.25 -3.91
N GLY A 137 3.15 -8.63 -3.01
CA GLY A 137 2.55 -8.00 -1.84
C GLY A 137 3.54 -7.27 -0.94
N VAL A 138 2.97 -6.62 0.07
CA VAL A 138 3.69 -5.98 1.18
C VAL A 138 3.21 -6.61 2.48
N VAL A 139 4.13 -7.12 3.27
CA VAL A 139 3.89 -7.67 4.60
C VAL A 139 4.52 -6.76 5.64
N THR A 140 3.77 -6.33 6.64
CA THR A 140 4.32 -5.68 7.84
C THR A 140 4.40 -6.68 8.97
N ARG A 141 5.49 -6.65 9.75
CA ARG A 141 5.64 -7.35 11.02
C ARG A 141 5.63 -6.34 12.17
N GLY A 142 5.13 -6.74 13.33
CA GLY A 142 5.02 -5.87 14.50
C GLY A 142 3.63 -5.24 14.63
N ASP A 143 3.55 -4.09 15.35
CA ASP A 143 2.28 -3.53 15.80
C ASP A 143 1.58 -2.63 14.78
N LEU A 144 2.32 -2.12 13.79
CA LEU A 144 1.76 -1.18 12.82
C LEU A 144 0.74 -1.87 11.91
N ASP A 145 -0.50 -1.34 11.90
CA ASP A 145 -1.52 -1.77 10.93
C ASP A 145 -1.23 -1.13 9.55
N PRO A 146 -0.96 -1.93 8.52
CA PRO A 146 -0.70 -1.40 7.19
C PRO A 146 -1.94 -0.79 6.52
N TRP A 147 -3.14 -1.03 7.05
CA TRP A 147 -4.39 -0.42 6.60
C TRP A 147 -4.79 0.82 7.42
N HIS A 148 -3.93 1.31 8.30
CA HIS A 148 -4.16 2.56 9.01
C HIS A 148 -4.42 3.71 8.02
N PRO A 149 -5.40 4.62 8.25
CA PRO A 149 -5.79 5.67 7.29
C PRO A 149 -4.63 6.52 6.75
N ASN A 150 -3.63 6.82 7.59
CA ASN A 150 -2.45 7.56 7.16
C ASN A 150 -1.52 6.75 6.23
N VAL A 151 -1.50 5.42 6.35
CA VAL A 151 -0.77 4.52 5.43
C VAL A 151 -1.50 4.47 4.09
N VAL A 152 -2.82 4.30 4.12
CA VAL A 152 -3.67 4.27 2.92
C VAL A 152 -3.56 5.59 2.15
N ARG A 153 -3.59 6.73 2.86
CA ARG A 153 -3.39 8.06 2.27
C ARG A 153 -2.00 8.17 1.61
N ALA A 154 -0.93 7.81 2.31
CA ALA A 154 0.44 7.88 1.79
C ALA A 154 0.66 6.92 0.60
N GLY A 155 0.01 5.76 0.62
CA GLY A 155 -0.03 4.78 -0.48
C GLY A 155 -0.98 5.16 -1.61
N ALA A 156 -1.69 6.30 -1.49
CA ALA A 156 -2.66 6.76 -2.48
C ALA A 156 -3.72 5.70 -2.86
N GLY A 157 -4.14 4.85 -1.92
CA GLY A 157 -5.13 3.79 -2.15
C GLY A 157 -4.63 2.60 -2.97
N LEU A 158 -3.34 2.52 -3.30
CA LEU A 158 -2.74 1.41 -4.06
C LEU A 158 -2.68 0.08 -3.29
N HIS A 159 -3.22 0.04 -2.07
CA HIS A 159 -3.47 -1.17 -1.28
C HIS A 159 -4.36 -2.18 -2.01
N TYR A 160 -5.17 -1.73 -2.96
CA TYR A 160 -6.03 -2.59 -3.79
C TYR A 160 -5.32 -3.11 -5.05
N ALA A 161 -4.13 -2.58 -5.35
CA ALA A 161 -3.32 -3.00 -6.51
C ALA A 161 -2.29 -4.09 -6.17
N THR A 162 -2.06 -4.38 -4.89
CA THR A 162 -1.12 -5.39 -4.40
C THR A 162 -1.63 -5.93 -3.06
N THR A 163 -1.26 -7.14 -2.69
CA THR A 163 -1.68 -7.71 -1.40
C THR A 163 -0.97 -7.00 -0.25
N VAL A 164 -1.71 -6.58 0.77
CA VAL A 164 -1.15 -5.88 1.95
C VAL A 164 -1.64 -6.53 3.23
N GLU A 165 -0.72 -7.18 3.97
CA GLU A 165 -1.06 -7.92 5.18
C GLU A 165 -0.10 -7.65 6.34
N ARG A 166 -0.58 -7.87 7.57
CA ARG A 166 0.25 -7.94 8.77
C ARG A 166 0.39 -9.39 9.19
N LEU A 167 1.62 -9.91 9.22
CA LEU A 167 1.92 -11.30 9.51
C LEU A 167 2.97 -11.42 10.63
N ALA A 168 2.88 -12.49 11.41
CA ALA A 168 3.94 -12.90 12.31
C ALA A 168 5.10 -13.56 11.52
N LEU A 169 6.23 -13.82 12.19
CA LEU A 169 7.40 -14.38 11.55
C LEU A 169 7.16 -15.79 10.98
N ASP A 170 6.41 -16.60 11.69
CA ASP A 170 6.03 -17.98 11.32
C ASP A 170 4.91 -18.03 10.27
N GLU A 171 4.18 -16.93 10.08
CA GLU A 171 3.15 -16.79 9.05
C GLU A 171 3.71 -16.35 7.69
N LEU A 172 4.98 -15.93 7.60
CA LEU A 172 5.58 -15.46 6.35
C LEU A 172 5.40 -16.50 5.23
N PRO A 173 5.12 -16.05 3.99
CA PRO A 173 4.96 -16.97 2.86
C PRO A 173 6.27 -17.72 2.56
N PRO A 174 6.20 -18.87 1.86
CA PRO A 174 7.40 -19.60 1.44
C PRO A 174 8.22 -18.80 0.42
N GLY A 175 9.52 -19.08 0.34
CA GLY A 175 10.46 -18.48 -0.60
C GLY A 175 11.78 -18.08 0.08
N PRO A 176 12.83 -17.84 -0.68
CA PRO A 176 14.12 -17.44 -0.15
C PRO A 176 14.05 -16.02 0.45
N LEU A 177 14.57 -15.87 1.67
CA LEU A 177 14.52 -14.63 2.43
C LEU A 177 15.83 -13.83 2.27
N TYR A 178 15.74 -12.71 1.58
CA TYR A 178 16.82 -11.73 1.40
C TYR A 178 16.61 -10.57 2.38
N ALA A 179 17.42 -10.51 3.42
CA ALA A 179 17.32 -9.45 4.44
C ALA A 179 18.33 -8.33 4.18
N LEU A 180 17.85 -7.09 4.08
CA LEU A 180 18.69 -5.91 3.86
C LEU A 180 19.45 -5.56 5.14
N ASP A 181 20.76 -5.75 5.13
CA ASP A 181 21.67 -5.57 6.25
C ASP A 181 22.99 -4.97 5.72
N PRO A 182 23.59 -3.97 6.40
CA PRO A 182 24.87 -3.39 5.98
C PRO A 182 26.03 -4.36 5.88
N GLU A 183 26.00 -5.48 6.62
CA GLU A 183 27.03 -6.53 6.62
C GLU A 183 26.80 -7.59 5.52
N GLY A 184 25.74 -7.45 4.71
CA GLY A 184 25.38 -8.39 3.66
C GLY A 184 26.24 -8.25 2.39
N GLU A 185 26.02 -9.18 1.47
CA GLU A 185 26.62 -9.15 0.14
C GLU A 185 26.07 -7.97 -0.69
N ASP A 186 26.93 -7.35 -1.48
CA ASP A 186 26.50 -6.23 -2.35
C ASP A 186 25.41 -6.68 -3.32
N ILE A 187 24.26 -6.02 -3.29
CA ILE A 187 23.10 -6.34 -4.12
C ILE A 187 23.45 -6.43 -5.61
N ARG A 188 24.45 -5.66 -6.07
CA ARG A 188 24.87 -5.63 -7.47
C ARG A 188 25.50 -6.94 -7.95
N ALA A 189 25.95 -7.79 -7.01
CA ALA A 189 26.49 -9.11 -7.30
C ALA A 189 25.42 -10.23 -7.33
N LEU A 190 24.18 -9.90 -6.94
CA LEU A 190 23.09 -10.84 -6.78
C LEU A 190 22.05 -10.72 -7.90
N THR A 191 21.40 -11.83 -8.21
CA THR A 191 20.14 -11.86 -8.95
C THR A 191 19.02 -12.24 -7.98
N LEU A 192 18.02 -11.39 -7.85
CA LEU A 192 16.88 -11.62 -6.96
C LEU A 192 15.81 -12.45 -7.70
N PRO A 193 15.39 -13.61 -7.19
CA PRO A 193 14.35 -14.41 -7.85
C PRO A 193 12.94 -13.83 -7.61
N ASP A 194 12.01 -14.18 -8.49
CA ASP A 194 10.62 -13.69 -8.43
C ASP A 194 9.88 -14.14 -7.17
N ASP A 195 10.24 -15.29 -6.62
CA ASP A 195 9.63 -15.81 -5.39
C ASP A 195 10.32 -15.36 -4.10
N ALA A 196 11.26 -14.40 -4.18
CA ALA A 196 11.96 -13.85 -3.01
C ALA A 196 11.03 -13.15 -2.01
N LEU A 197 11.44 -13.23 -0.75
CA LEU A 197 10.99 -12.34 0.32
C LEU A 197 12.08 -11.29 0.54
N LEU A 198 11.80 -10.03 0.24
CA LEU A 198 12.74 -8.92 0.36
C LEU A 198 12.46 -8.20 1.68
N ALA A 199 13.29 -8.41 2.70
CA ALA A 199 13.05 -7.94 4.05
C ALA A 199 13.86 -6.69 4.39
N PHE A 200 13.18 -5.70 4.96
CA PHE A 200 13.71 -4.39 5.33
C PHE A 200 13.44 -4.12 6.81
N GLY A 201 14.45 -3.73 7.54
CA GLY A 201 14.35 -3.42 8.95
C GLY A 201 13.74 -2.06 9.25
N SER A 202 13.46 -1.83 10.54
CA SER A 202 13.03 -0.53 11.03
C SER A 202 14.11 0.54 10.84
N GLU A 203 13.68 1.81 10.77
CA GLU A 203 14.56 2.94 10.53
C GLU A 203 15.62 3.15 11.64
N ARG A 204 15.38 2.65 12.85
CA ARG A 204 16.27 2.84 14.00
C ARG A 204 17.12 1.62 14.34
N HIS A 205 16.57 0.43 14.17
CA HIS A 205 17.18 -0.80 14.69
C HIS A 205 17.54 -1.80 13.58
N GLY A 206 17.25 -1.47 12.32
CA GLY A 206 17.47 -2.41 11.22
C GLY A 206 16.56 -3.65 11.33
N ILE A 207 17.03 -4.76 10.79
CA ILE A 207 16.39 -6.08 10.85
C ILE A 207 16.48 -6.63 12.27
N SER A 208 15.38 -7.22 12.77
CA SER A 208 15.38 -7.89 14.07
C SER A 208 16.28 -9.14 14.08
N PRO A 209 16.85 -9.52 15.24
CA PRO A 209 17.69 -10.72 15.35
C PRO A 209 16.97 -11.99 14.86
N GLU A 210 15.69 -12.12 15.16
CA GLU A 210 14.87 -13.27 14.77
C GLU A 210 14.70 -13.36 13.24
N LEU A 211 14.45 -12.23 12.58
CA LEU A 211 14.31 -12.22 11.12
C LEU A 211 15.69 -12.41 10.45
N ARG A 212 16.74 -11.81 11.02
CA ARG A 212 18.13 -11.99 10.55
C ARG A 212 18.58 -13.45 10.63
N ALA A 213 18.24 -14.15 11.72
CA ALA A 213 18.58 -15.56 11.90
C ALA A 213 17.84 -16.49 10.91
N ARG A 214 16.69 -16.04 10.39
CA ARG A 214 15.89 -16.79 9.40
C ARG A 214 16.28 -16.45 7.96
N ALA A 215 17.06 -15.39 7.73
CA ALA A 215 17.45 -14.99 6.38
C ALA A 215 18.35 -16.01 5.71
N ASP A 216 18.04 -16.37 4.47
CA ASP A 216 18.88 -17.18 3.62
C ASP A 216 20.05 -16.36 3.08
N HIS A 217 19.83 -15.06 2.85
CA HIS A 217 20.83 -14.11 2.36
C HIS A 217 20.74 -12.79 3.11
N LEU A 218 21.92 -12.28 3.52
CA LEU A 218 22.06 -10.88 3.95
C LEU A 218 22.56 -10.07 2.74
N VAL A 219 21.89 -8.96 2.47
CA VAL A 219 22.13 -8.15 1.27
C VAL A 219 22.37 -6.69 1.66
N SER A 220 23.43 -6.08 1.14
CA SER A 220 23.73 -4.68 1.37
C SER A 220 23.45 -3.81 0.15
N LEU A 221 22.93 -2.62 0.41
CA LEU A 221 22.88 -1.53 -0.57
C LEU A 221 24.18 -0.72 -0.44
N PRO A 222 24.93 -0.51 -1.53
CA PRO A 222 26.20 0.19 -1.46
C PRO A 222 26.01 1.64 -1.02
N MET A 223 26.79 2.06 -0.04
CA MET A 223 26.82 3.42 0.49
C MET A 223 28.26 3.93 0.55
N ARG A 224 28.43 5.25 0.41
CA ARG A 224 29.73 5.86 0.68
C ARG A 224 30.09 5.71 2.17
N PRO A 225 31.37 5.66 2.54
CA PRO A 225 31.80 5.65 3.93
C PRO A 225 31.13 6.80 4.74
N GLN A 226 30.79 6.54 6.01
CA GLN A 226 30.16 7.46 6.96
C GLN A 226 28.66 7.75 6.70
N VAL A 227 28.03 7.16 5.70
CA VAL A 227 26.57 7.13 5.55
C VAL A 227 26.06 5.82 6.16
N SER A 228 25.15 5.90 7.13
CA SER A 228 24.71 4.75 7.92
C SER A 228 23.50 4.02 7.36
N SER A 229 22.64 4.70 6.60
CA SER A 229 21.42 4.13 6.06
C SER A 229 20.78 5.02 5.00
N TYR A 230 19.97 4.41 4.13
CA TYR A 230 18.98 5.08 3.30
C TYR A 230 17.61 5.11 4.00
N ASN A 231 16.71 5.98 3.55
CA ASN A 231 15.31 5.91 3.97
C ASN A 231 14.70 4.57 3.56
N LEU A 232 13.78 4.04 4.37
CA LEU A 232 13.14 2.74 4.15
C LEU A 232 12.52 2.61 2.75
N ALA A 233 11.70 3.57 2.33
CA ALA A 233 11.06 3.52 1.01
C ALA A 233 12.09 3.62 -0.13
N THR A 234 13.16 4.39 0.06
CA THR A 234 14.27 4.49 -0.90
C THR A 234 15.01 3.15 -1.03
N SER A 235 15.28 2.46 0.09
CA SER A 235 15.89 1.13 0.07
C SER A 235 15.02 0.12 -0.70
N VAL A 236 13.73 0.13 -0.43
CA VAL A 236 12.77 -0.72 -1.15
C VAL A 236 12.76 -0.39 -2.66
N ALA A 237 12.75 0.90 -3.02
CA ALA A 237 12.77 1.32 -4.43
C ALA A 237 14.02 0.83 -5.16
N MET A 238 15.21 0.98 -4.55
CA MET A 238 16.46 0.52 -5.15
C MET A 238 16.48 -1.01 -5.32
N THR A 239 15.99 -1.74 -4.33
CA THR A 239 15.95 -3.21 -4.37
C THR A 239 14.95 -3.73 -5.41
N LEU A 240 13.75 -3.15 -5.49
CA LEU A 240 12.76 -3.51 -6.51
C LEU A 240 13.21 -3.12 -7.91
N PHE A 241 13.91 -1.98 -8.06
CA PHE A 241 14.49 -1.59 -9.34
C PHE A 241 15.61 -2.56 -9.78
N HIS A 242 16.42 -3.03 -8.83
CA HIS A 242 17.46 -4.03 -9.11
C HIS A 242 16.85 -5.39 -9.49
N TRP A 243 15.76 -5.81 -8.85
CA TRP A 243 15.03 -7.02 -9.28
C TRP A 243 14.48 -6.88 -10.71
N GLY A 244 14.11 -5.67 -11.17
CA GLY A 244 13.77 -5.36 -12.55
C GLY A 244 12.30 -5.11 -12.84
N GLY A 245 11.38 -5.45 -11.94
CA GLY A 245 9.94 -5.28 -12.16
C GLY A 245 9.39 -6.03 -13.40
N PRO A 246 8.08 -5.99 -13.64
CA PRO A 246 7.52 -6.51 -14.88
C PRO A 246 8.04 -5.69 -16.07
N ALA A 247 8.45 -6.37 -17.13
CA ALA A 247 8.80 -5.71 -18.38
C ALA A 247 7.64 -4.79 -18.81
N ALA A 248 7.96 -3.55 -19.18
CA ALA A 248 6.94 -2.66 -19.72
C ALA A 248 6.24 -3.39 -20.87
N ALA A 249 4.91 -3.48 -20.82
CA ALA A 249 4.15 -4.00 -21.95
C ALA A 249 4.46 -3.12 -23.18
N PRO A 250 4.74 -3.72 -24.33
CA PRO A 250 5.08 -2.99 -25.55
C PRO A 250 3.95 -2.06 -26.00
#